data_987d75f70b242a184369542c285dbd03
#
_entry.id   987d75f70b242a184369542c285dbd03
#
_cell.length_a   1.000
_cell.length_b   1.000
_cell.length_c   1.000
_cell.angle_alpha   90.00
_cell.angle_beta   90.00
_cell.angle_gamma   90.00
#
_symmetry.space_group_name_H-M   'P 1'
#
loop_
_entity.id
_entity.type
_entity.pdbx_description
1 polymer ?
#
loop_
_entity_poly.entity_id
_entity_poly.type
_entity_poly.pdbx_seq_one_letter_code
_entity_poly.pdbx_strand_id
1 'polypeptide(L)'
;MIQAIIFDYGGTIDTNSLHWSEVLWKGYQHVGVPVSKEEFRTSYVFAERALAKHPYIKPQHTFLDLLTIKCDLETGDLVLRGIWQAEEEERVRLSNAIAAYCYQYVLRVLEVSRPVIAKLAERFPLVLVSNFYGNIKTILADFHLQYFKHIVESAVVGVR
;
A
#
# COMPACT_ATOMS: atom_id res chain seq x y z
N MET A 1 -12.88 31.11 3.08
CA MET A 1 -13.28 30.39 1.84
C MET A 1 -12.20 29.35 1.52
N ILE A 2 -12.56 28.07 1.26
CA ILE A 2 -11.58 27.02 0.89
C ILE A 2 -11.06 27.30 -0.50
N GLN A 3 -9.75 27.35 -0.68
CA GLN A 3 -9.07 27.63 -1.96
C GLN A 3 -8.54 26.38 -2.65
N ALA A 4 -8.17 25.33 -1.89
CA ALA A 4 -7.68 24.06 -2.37
C ALA A 4 -7.89 22.98 -1.31
N ILE A 5 -7.83 21.71 -1.71
CA ILE A 5 -7.88 20.57 -0.79
C ILE A 5 -6.61 19.75 -0.96
N ILE A 6 -5.94 19.44 0.13
CA ILE A 6 -4.75 18.59 0.17
C ILE A 6 -5.15 17.24 0.74
N PHE A 7 -4.80 16.18 0.02
CA PHE A 7 -5.01 14.78 0.43
C PHE A 7 -3.68 14.10 0.73
N ASP A 8 -3.67 13.23 1.72
CA ASP A 8 -2.75 12.10 1.79
C ASP A 8 -3.35 10.90 1.05
N TYR A 9 -2.52 9.94 0.62
CA TYR A 9 -2.97 8.74 -0.07
C TYR A 9 -3.18 7.58 0.89
N GLY A 10 -2.07 7.09 1.48
CA GLY A 10 -2.06 5.87 2.28
C GLY A 10 -2.82 6.01 3.60
N GLY A 11 -3.80 5.15 3.83
CA GLY A 11 -4.66 5.26 5.00
C GLY A 11 -5.85 6.22 4.84
N THR A 12 -5.81 7.10 3.84
CA THR A 12 -6.85 8.11 3.60
C THR A 12 -7.74 7.73 2.42
N ILE A 13 -7.16 7.63 1.22
CA ILE A 13 -7.91 7.36 -0.01
C ILE A 13 -8.19 5.87 -0.19
N ASP A 14 -7.24 5.03 0.20
CA ASP A 14 -7.15 3.62 -0.16
C ASP A 14 -7.65 2.65 0.90
N THR A 15 -7.71 3.06 2.18
CA THR A 15 -8.05 2.14 3.27
C THR A 15 -9.19 2.59 4.18
N ASN A 16 -9.83 3.72 3.88
CA ASN A 16 -10.91 4.28 4.69
C ASN A 16 -10.50 4.46 6.18
N SER A 17 -9.40 5.17 6.39
CA SER A 17 -8.80 5.47 7.72
C SER A 17 -8.24 4.27 8.47
N LEU A 18 -8.19 3.09 7.87
CA LEU A 18 -7.55 1.94 8.50
C LEU A 18 -6.04 1.98 8.21
N HIS A 19 -5.22 1.79 9.25
CA HIS A 19 -3.78 1.72 9.08
C HIS A 19 -3.38 0.51 8.24
N TRP A 20 -2.37 0.66 7.36
CA TRP A 20 -1.96 -0.41 6.43
C TRP A 20 -1.56 -1.72 7.11
N SER A 21 -0.95 -1.66 8.30
CA SER A 21 -0.67 -2.88 9.08
C SER A 21 -1.93 -3.67 9.44
N GLU A 22 -3.06 -2.99 9.62
CA GLU A 22 -4.32 -3.67 9.93
C GLU A 22 -4.94 -4.33 8.67
N VAL A 23 -4.80 -3.69 7.50
CA VAL A 23 -5.25 -4.26 6.23
C VAL A 23 -4.45 -5.52 5.90
N LEU A 24 -3.11 -5.45 6.01
CA LEU A 24 -2.22 -6.58 5.80
C LEU A 24 -2.49 -7.70 6.82
N TRP A 25 -2.64 -7.36 8.08
CA TRP A 25 -2.97 -8.36 9.11
C TRP A 25 -4.26 -9.12 8.81
N LYS A 26 -5.30 -8.45 8.33
CA LYS A 26 -6.52 -9.13 7.84
C LYS A 26 -6.23 -10.07 6.67
N GLY A 27 -5.32 -9.70 5.77
CA GLY A 27 -4.85 -10.58 4.69
C GLY A 27 -4.17 -11.85 5.23
N TYR A 28 -3.24 -11.69 6.18
CA TYR A 28 -2.58 -12.83 6.86
C TYR A 28 -3.58 -13.78 7.53
N GLN A 29 -4.55 -13.22 8.26
CA GLN A 29 -5.60 -14.02 8.88
C GLN A 29 -6.49 -14.74 7.85
N HIS A 30 -6.83 -14.06 6.76
CA HIS A 30 -7.67 -14.59 5.70
C HIS A 30 -7.05 -15.81 5.01
N VAL A 31 -5.74 -15.77 4.76
CA VAL A 31 -5.05 -16.88 4.09
C VAL A 31 -4.52 -17.94 5.08
N GLY A 32 -4.59 -17.66 6.38
CA GLY A 32 -4.23 -18.62 7.43
C GLY A 32 -2.72 -18.80 7.65
N VAL A 33 -1.91 -17.73 7.48
CA VAL A 33 -0.49 -17.79 7.87
C VAL A 33 -0.40 -17.99 9.39
N PRO A 34 0.32 -19.01 9.88
CA PRO A 34 0.30 -19.39 11.31
C PRO A 34 1.28 -18.56 12.14
N VAL A 35 1.07 -17.26 12.20
CA VAL A 35 1.87 -16.31 13.00
C VAL A 35 0.98 -15.45 13.88
N SER A 36 1.51 -14.97 14.98
CA SER A 36 0.83 -14.00 15.83
C SER A 36 0.87 -12.60 15.22
N LYS A 37 -0.02 -11.72 15.67
CA LYS A 37 -0.03 -10.31 15.23
C LYS A 37 1.28 -9.57 15.57
N GLU A 38 1.93 -9.93 16.67
CA GLU A 38 3.19 -9.33 17.10
C GLU A 38 4.34 -9.74 16.18
N GLU A 39 4.42 -11.01 15.82
CA GLU A 39 5.40 -11.53 14.87
C GLU A 39 5.20 -10.89 13.49
N PHE A 40 3.97 -10.87 12.97
CA PHE A 40 3.64 -10.15 11.75
C PHE A 40 4.11 -8.69 11.82
N ARG A 41 3.78 -7.97 12.90
CA ARG A 41 4.13 -6.55 13.05
C ARG A 41 5.63 -6.30 12.95
N THR A 42 6.44 -7.22 13.45
CA THR A 42 7.89 -7.12 13.34
C THR A 42 8.37 -7.21 11.90
N SER A 43 7.84 -8.16 11.12
CA SER A 43 8.16 -8.31 9.70
C SER A 43 7.55 -7.20 8.84
N TYR A 44 6.37 -6.69 9.19
CA TYR A 44 5.82 -5.47 8.59
C TYR A 44 6.78 -4.28 8.71
N VAL A 45 7.30 -4.02 9.91
CA VAL A 45 8.27 -2.93 10.13
C VAL A 45 9.58 -3.18 9.37
N PHE A 46 10.04 -4.43 9.29
CA PHE A 46 11.19 -4.80 8.47
C PHE A 46 10.96 -4.45 7.00
N ALA A 47 9.83 -4.85 6.42
CA ALA A 47 9.51 -4.57 5.02
C ALA A 47 9.39 -3.07 4.74
N GLU A 48 8.76 -2.28 5.62
CA GLU A 48 8.69 -0.82 5.50
C GLU A 48 10.09 -0.19 5.46
N ARG A 49 10.99 -0.63 6.32
CA ARG A 49 12.38 -0.13 6.34
C ARG A 49 13.16 -0.56 5.12
N ALA A 50 12.96 -1.79 4.64
CA ALA A 50 13.59 -2.30 3.43
C ALA A 50 13.16 -1.50 2.19
N LEU A 51 11.86 -1.29 2.02
CA LEU A 51 11.27 -0.49 0.94
C LEU A 51 11.72 0.99 0.99
N ALA A 52 11.97 1.52 2.19
CA ALA A 52 12.47 2.88 2.35
C ALA A 52 13.96 3.04 1.98
N LYS A 53 14.75 1.97 2.13
CA LYS A 53 16.22 2.00 1.94
C LYS A 53 16.67 1.52 0.56
N HIS A 54 15.90 0.63 -0.05
CA HIS A 54 16.29 -0.03 -1.30
C HIS A 54 15.24 0.20 -2.39
N PRO A 55 15.65 0.35 -3.67
CA PRO A 55 14.77 0.65 -4.78
C PRO A 55 14.02 -0.60 -5.29
N TYR A 56 13.35 -1.32 -4.40
CA TYR A 56 12.51 -2.46 -4.78
C TYR A 56 11.31 -2.00 -5.63
N ILE A 57 10.72 -0.86 -5.25
CA ILE A 57 9.61 -0.27 -5.98
C ILE A 57 10.16 0.65 -7.06
N LYS A 58 9.68 0.44 -8.29
CA LYS A 58 10.04 1.23 -9.47
C LYS A 58 8.87 2.12 -9.87
N PRO A 59 9.11 3.26 -10.55
CA PRO A 59 8.04 4.18 -10.94
C PRO A 59 6.91 3.57 -11.74
N GLN A 60 7.17 2.52 -12.53
CA GLN A 60 6.17 1.82 -13.35
C GLN A 60 5.38 0.73 -12.61
N HIS A 61 5.74 0.39 -11.38
CA HIS A 61 5.02 -0.64 -10.62
C HIS A 61 3.61 -0.18 -10.26
N THR A 62 2.62 -1.04 -10.54
CA THR A 62 1.23 -0.87 -10.13
C THR A 62 1.09 -1.04 -8.62
N PHE A 63 -0.12 -0.82 -8.10
CA PHE A 63 -0.37 -1.04 -6.68
C PHE A 63 -0.31 -2.54 -6.32
N LEU A 64 -0.74 -3.41 -7.21
CA LEU A 64 -0.62 -4.86 -7.01
C LEU A 64 0.86 -5.31 -7.00
N ASP A 65 1.70 -4.76 -7.88
CA ASP A 65 3.14 -5.05 -7.88
C ASP A 65 3.78 -4.64 -6.54
N LEU A 66 3.44 -3.44 -6.04
CA LEU A 66 3.91 -2.97 -4.73
C LEU A 66 3.50 -3.92 -3.61
N LEU A 67 2.22 -4.31 -3.55
CA LEU A 67 1.72 -5.23 -2.52
C LEU A 67 2.41 -6.60 -2.62
N THR A 68 2.61 -7.11 -3.82
CA THR A 68 3.31 -8.39 -4.07
C THR A 68 4.74 -8.34 -3.53
N ILE A 69 5.49 -7.29 -3.86
CA ILE A 69 6.87 -7.10 -3.39
C ILE A 69 6.91 -6.96 -1.86
N LYS A 70 5.99 -6.18 -1.29
CA LYS A 70 5.92 -5.96 0.14
C LYS A 70 5.60 -7.24 0.91
N CYS A 71 4.59 -7.99 0.48
CA CYS A 71 4.21 -9.27 1.11
C CYS A 71 5.32 -10.32 0.97
N ASP A 72 6.05 -10.32 -0.15
CA ASP A 72 7.21 -11.20 -0.34
C ASP A 72 8.33 -10.89 0.67
N LEU A 73 8.64 -9.61 0.90
CA LEU A 73 9.60 -9.17 1.91
C LEU A 73 9.15 -9.54 3.33
N GLU A 74 7.88 -9.35 3.66
CA GLU A 74 7.32 -9.69 4.98
C GLU A 74 7.37 -11.19 5.25
N THR A 75 6.87 -11.99 4.32
CA THR A 75 6.84 -13.46 4.46
C THR A 75 8.22 -14.08 4.42
N GLY A 76 9.14 -13.53 3.59
CA GLY A 76 10.53 -13.91 3.54
C GLY A 76 11.25 -13.67 4.88
N ASP A 77 11.03 -12.53 5.53
CA ASP A 77 11.58 -12.22 6.85
C ASP A 77 11.08 -13.20 7.93
N LEU A 78 9.79 -13.54 7.91
CA LEU A 78 9.21 -14.51 8.85
C LEU A 78 9.86 -15.90 8.73
N VAL A 79 10.09 -16.36 7.51
CA VAL A 79 10.74 -17.67 7.26
C VAL A 79 12.23 -17.59 7.59
N LEU A 80 12.93 -16.54 7.17
CA LEU A 80 14.37 -16.37 7.44
C LEU A 80 14.67 -16.33 8.95
N ARG A 81 13.78 -15.75 9.73
CA ARG A 81 13.90 -15.70 11.20
C ARG A 81 13.42 -16.97 11.91
N GLY A 82 12.93 -17.97 11.17
CA GLY A 82 12.43 -19.21 11.72
C GLY A 82 11.10 -19.08 12.49
N ILE A 83 10.39 -17.97 12.31
CA ILE A 83 9.08 -17.73 12.96
C ILE A 83 8.00 -18.55 12.24
N TRP A 84 8.08 -18.60 10.93
CA TRP A 84 7.21 -19.42 10.09
C TRP A 84 8.03 -20.45 9.35
N GLN A 85 7.64 -21.73 9.46
CA GLN A 85 8.24 -22.83 8.71
C GLN A 85 7.34 -23.14 7.53
N ALA A 86 7.80 -22.79 6.35
CA ALA A 86 7.11 -23.03 5.09
C ALA A 86 8.13 -23.35 3.99
N GLU A 87 7.75 -24.23 3.08
CA GLU A 87 8.46 -24.42 1.82
C GLU A 87 8.29 -23.17 0.93
N GLU A 88 9.28 -22.90 0.08
CA GLU A 88 9.29 -21.68 -0.74
C GLU A 88 8.03 -21.54 -1.61
N GLU A 89 7.56 -22.64 -2.20
CA GLU A 89 6.35 -22.64 -3.02
C GLU A 89 5.11 -22.22 -2.21
N GLU A 90 4.97 -22.75 -1.00
CA GLU A 90 3.87 -22.39 -0.09
C GLU A 90 3.98 -20.93 0.33
N ARG A 91 5.17 -20.47 0.74
CA ARG A 91 5.44 -19.09 1.13
C ARG A 91 5.02 -18.12 0.03
N VAL A 92 5.49 -18.34 -1.21
CA VAL A 92 5.18 -17.49 -2.37
C VAL A 92 3.68 -17.51 -2.68
N ARG A 93 3.05 -18.68 -2.65
CA ARG A 93 1.60 -18.82 -2.88
C ARG A 93 0.79 -18.00 -1.86
N LEU A 94 1.12 -18.11 -0.57
CA LEU A 94 0.40 -17.38 0.49
C LEU A 94 0.71 -15.89 0.46
N SER A 95 1.95 -15.49 0.19
CA SER A 95 2.35 -14.09 -0.03
C SER A 95 1.51 -13.43 -1.13
N ASN A 96 1.39 -14.07 -2.29
CA ASN A 96 0.57 -13.57 -3.39
C ASN A 96 -0.92 -13.51 -3.03
N ALA A 97 -1.42 -14.46 -2.25
CA ALA A 97 -2.80 -14.46 -1.78
C ALA A 97 -3.08 -13.29 -0.79
N ILE A 98 -2.12 -12.95 0.08
CA ILE A 98 -2.20 -11.77 0.95
C ILE A 98 -2.27 -10.49 0.10
N ALA A 99 -1.36 -10.36 -0.86
CA ALA A 99 -1.33 -9.20 -1.76
C ALA A 99 -2.65 -9.03 -2.53
N ALA A 100 -3.19 -10.13 -3.07
CA ALA A 100 -4.46 -10.13 -3.77
C ALA A 100 -5.64 -9.74 -2.85
N TYR A 101 -5.68 -10.25 -1.62
CA TYR A 101 -6.69 -9.87 -0.63
C TYR A 101 -6.65 -8.36 -0.33
N CYS A 102 -5.45 -7.81 -0.08
CA CYS A 102 -5.26 -6.40 0.20
C CYS A 102 -5.63 -5.53 -1.01
N TYR A 103 -5.28 -5.95 -2.21
CA TYR A 103 -5.66 -5.27 -3.45
C TYR A 103 -7.18 -5.20 -3.61
N GLN A 104 -7.88 -6.32 -3.42
CA GLN A 104 -9.35 -6.35 -3.47
C GLN A 104 -9.98 -5.49 -2.37
N TYR A 105 -9.37 -5.40 -1.19
CA TYR A 105 -9.80 -4.49 -0.14
C TYR A 105 -9.76 -3.03 -0.61
N VAL A 106 -8.65 -2.61 -1.20
CA VAL A 106 -8.50 -1.25 -1.74
C VAL A 106 -9.50 -0.95 -2.85
N LEU A 107 -9.71 -1.88 -3.80
CA LEU A 107 -10.69 -1.67 -4.86
C LEU A 107 -12.09 -1.37 -4.31
N ARG A 108 -12.53 -2.09 -3.27
CA ARG A 108 -13.82 -1.82 -2.60
C ARG A 108 -13.87 -0.45 -1.93
N VAL A 109 -12.78 -0.01 -1.31
CA VAL A 109 -12.70 1.33 -0.72
C VAL A 109 -12.78 2.41 -1.80
N LEU A 110 -12.10 2.19 -2.94
CA LEU A 110 -12.09 3.12 -4.05
C LEU A 110 -13.45 3.27 -4.75
N GLU A 111 -14.34 2.29 -4.66
CA GLU A 111 -15.73 2.43 -5.11
C GLU A 111 -16.44 3.60 -4.42
N VAL A 112 -16.06 3.89 -3.16
CA VAL A 112 -16.64 4.98 -2.37
C VAL A 112 -15.81 6.25 -2.48
N SER A 113 -14.49 6.17 -2.33
CA SER A 113 -13.62 7.35 -2.27
C SER A 113 -13.46 8.06 -3.62
N ARG A 114 -13.40 7.31 -4.73
CA ARG A 114 -13.25 7.89 -6.08
C ARG A 114 -14.36 8.86 -6.47
N PRO A 115 -15.66 8.53 -6.34
CA PRO A 115 -16.74 9.48 -6.64
C PRO A 115 -16.69 10.74 -5.79
N VAL A 116 -16.29 10.63 -4.52
CA VAL A 116 -16.13 11.79 -3.63
C VAL A 116 -15.02 12.71 -4.11
N ILE A 117 -13.85 12.14 -4.46
CA ILE A 117 -12.72 12.90 -4.99
C ILE A 117 -13.08 13.56 -6.31
N ALA A 118 -13.74 12.85 -7.23
CA ALA A 118 -14.22 13.41 -8.50
C ALA A 118 -15.11 14.62 -8.28
N LYS A 119 -16.09 14.52 -7.37
CA LYS A 119 -17.01 15.62 -7.07
C LYS A 119 -16.31 16.82 -6.41
N LEU A 120 -15.30 16.58 -5.59
CA LEU A 120 -14.50 17.66 -5.01
C LEU A 120 -13.63 18.36 -6.06
N ALA A 121 -13.11 17.61 -7.03
CA ALA A 121 -12.29 18.14 -8.12
C ALA A 121 -13.07 19.09 -9.06
N GLU A 122 -14.39 18.96 -9.15
CA GLU A 122 -15.25 19.90 -9.90
C GLU A 122 -15.28 21.30 -9.27
N ARG A 123 -15.02 21.40 -7.96
CA ARG A 123 -15.19 22.62 -7.18
C ARG A 123 -13.89 23.21 -6.68
N PHE A 124 -12.88 22.39 -6.46
CA PHE A 124 -11.62 22.78 -5.83
C PHE A 124 -10.42 22.21 -6.56
N PRO A 125 -9.31 22.95 -6.64
CA PRO A 125 -8.01 22.36 -6.98
C PRO A 125 -7.63 21.31 -5.92
N LEU A 126 -7.30 20.09 -6.38
CA LEU A 126 -6.84 19.02 -5.49
C LEU A 126 -5.32 18.86 -5.59
N VAL A 127 -4.69 18.64 -4.45
CA VAL A 127 -3.26 18.38 -4.30
C VAL A 127 -3.09 17.09 -3.53
N LEU A 128 -2.16 16.24 -3.96
CA LEU A 128 -1.74 15.06 -3.21
C LEU A 128 -0.38 15.30 -2.58
N VAL A 129 -0.26 15.04 -1.29
CA VAL A 129 1.02 15.04 -0.57
C VAL A 129 1.10 13.71 0.16
N SER A 130 2.03 12.85 -0.22
CA SER A 130 2.09 11.51 0.33
C SER A 130 3.52 11.04 0.61
N ASN A 131 3.69 10.34 1.73
CA ASN A 131 4.90 9.59 1.99
C ASN A 131 4.80 8.24 1.28
N PHE A 132 5.46 8.12 0.10
CA PHE A 132 5.31 6.97 -0.76
C PHE A 132 6.65 6.53 -1.40
N TYR A 133 6.65 5.53 -2.30
CA TYR A 133 7.84 4.81 -2.74
C TYR A 133 8.35 5.21 -4.14
N GLY A 134 7.78 6.24 -4.78
CA GLY A 134 8.20 6.73 -6.10
C GLY A 134 7.29 6.32 -7.25
N ASN A 135 6.19 5.60 -6.99
CA ASN A 135 5.27 5.08 -8.00
C ASN A 135 3.82 5.60 -7.88
N ILE A 136 3.58 6.61 -7.05
CA ILE A 136 2.20 7.07 -6.78
C ILE A 136 1.46 7.52 -8.05
N LYS A 137 2.16 8.11 -9.03
CA LYS A 137 1.55 8.54 -10.30
C LYS A 137 0.99 7.36 -11.10
N THR A 138 1.72 6.25 -11.15
CA THR A 138 1.28 5.01 -11.81
C THR A 138 0.06 4.44 -11.11
N ILE A 139 0.06 4.42 -9.77
CA ILE A 139 -1.08 3.96 -8.96
C ILE A 139 -2.32 4.82 -9.20
N LEU A 140 -2.18 6.14 -9.20
CA LEU A 140 -3.30 7.04 -9.46
C LEU A 140 -3.88 6.86 -10.86
N ALA A 141 -3.03 6.58 -11.86
CA ALA A 141 -3.48 6.27 -13.22
C ALA A 141 -4.22 4.94 -13.28
N ASP A 142 -3.68 3.88 -12.67
CA ASP A 142 -4.26 2.54 -12.61
C ASP A 142 -5.64 2.55 -11.93
N PHE A 143 -5.80 3.34 -10.87
CA PHE A 143 -7.05 3.48 -10.13
C PHE A 143 -8.00 4.57 -10.65
N HIS A 144 -7.70 5.20 -11.80
CA HIS A 144 -8.49 6.30 -12.38
C HIS A 144 -8.73 7.46 -11.40
N LEU A 145 -7.65 7.88 -10.70
CA LEU A 145 -7.62 8.96 -9.72
C LEU A 145 -6.83 10.19 -10.21
N GLN A 146 -6.81 10.47 -11.52
CA GLN A 146 -6.06 11.58 -12.12
C GLN A 146 -6.74 12.94 -11.91
N TYR A 147 -7.15 13.24 -10.68
CA TYR A 147 -7.83 14.47 -10.30
C TYR A 147 -6.91 15.53 -9.68
N PHE A 148 -5.69 15.15 -9.34
CA PHE A 148 -4.77 16.00 -8.59
C PHE A 148 -3.95 16.88 -9.54
N LYS A 149 -4.01 18.22 -9.33
CA LYS A 149 -3.22 19.20 -10.10
C LYS A 149 -1.73 19.12 -9.76
N HIS A 150 -1.42 18.85 -8.50
CA HIS A 150 -0.05 18.69 -8.02
C HIS A 150 0.06 17.42 -7.17
N ILE A 151 1.17 16.73 -7.33
CA ILE A 151 1.51 15.52 -6.60
C ILE A 151 2.90 15.72 -6.01
N VAL A 152 2.98 15.72 -4.67
CA VAL A 152 4.23 15.76 -3.91
C VAL A 152 4.42 14.40 -3.25
N GLU A 153 5.44 13.70 -3.68
CA GLU A 153 5.77 12.36 -3.19
C GLU A 153 7.14 12.38 -2.52
N SER A 154 7.22 11.92 -1.27
CA SER A 154 8.42 11.98 -0.45
C SER A 154 9.66 11.36 -1.11
N ALA A 155 9.50 10.22 -1.78
CA ALA A 155 10.61 9.54 -2.47
C ALA A 155 11.14 10.33 -3.68
N VAL A 156 10.30 11.19 -4.30
CA VAL A 156 10.69 12.02 -5.45
C VAL A 156 11.34 13.32 -4.99
N VAL A 157 10.82 13.95 -3.94
CA VAL A 157 11.38 15.21 -3.41
C VAL A 157 12.56 15.01 -2.47
N GLY A 158 12.84 13.76 -2.06
CA GLY A 158 13.98 13.41 -1.21
C GLY A 158 13.81 13.77 0.27
N VAL A 159 12.58 14.05 0.72
CA VAL A 159 12.27 14.39 2.11
C VAL A 159 11.17 13.46 2.62
N ARG A 160 11.39 12.81 3.77
CA ARG A 160 10.44 11.93 4.47
C ARG A 160 10.20 12.41 5.90
#